data_fc87cc38f4626da609578fc9023c81f4
#
_entry.id   fc87cc38f4626da609578fc9023c81f4
#
_cell.length_a   1.000
_cell.length_b   1.000
_cell.length_c   1.000
_cell.angle_alpha   90.00
_cell.angle_beta   90.00
_cell.angle_gamma   90.00
#
_symmetry.space_group_name_H-M   'P 1'
#
loop_
_entity.id
_entity.type
_entity.pdbx_description
1 polymer ?
#
loop_
_entity_poly.entity_id
_entity_poly.type
_entity_poly.pdbx_seq_one_letter_code
_entity_poly.pdbx_strand_id
1 'polypeptide(L)'
;MTALGTSAPDFLLPDVTTGQSVSLNDFVRARAVLVMFISRHCPYVQHVKQELARLGKDYAGRPLGIVAICSNDVALFPDDAPERLREMAAELGLNYPILFDETQAVAKSYAAACTPDFFLFDADRRLVYRGQLDGSRPNNGVPLTGTDLRRAIDAVLAGLPAPAEQRPSLGCNIKWRAGNEPAYFQQPEAAKAP
;
A
#
# COMPACT_ATOMS: atom_id res chain seq x y z
N MET A 1 11.12 9.13 -5.86
CA MET A 1 9.97 9.03 -4.93
C MET A 1 9.14 10.31 -5.02
N THR A 2 7.80 10.21 -4.84
CA THR A 2 6.90 11.37 -4.75
C THR A 2 7.33 12.29 -3.62
N ALA A 3 7.35 13.61 -3.86
CA ALA A 3 7.78 14.57 -2.85
C ALA A 3 6.80 14.64 -1.67
N LEU A 4 7.30 14.79 -0.45
CA LEU A 4 6.46 15.10 0.71
C LEU A 4 5.71 16.42 0.49
N GLY A 5 4.49 16.53 1.03
CA GLY A 5 3.61 17.66 0.79
C GLY A 5 2.76 17.56 -0.48
N THR A 6 3.01 16.56 -1.36
CA THR A 6 2.16 16.32 -2.53
C THR A 6 0.74 15.95 -2.09
N SER A 7 -0.28 16.47 -2.77
CA SER A 7 -1.68 16.11 -2.49
C SER A 7 -1.95 14.65 -2.86
N ALA A 8 -2.76 13.97 -2.07
CA ALA A 8 -3.22 12.62 -2.38
C ALA A 8 -3.98 12.63 -3.71
N PRO A 9 -3.61 11.79 -4.68
CA PRO A 9 -4.43 11.59 -5.86
C PRO A 9 -5.78 10.95 -5.49
N ASP A 10 -6.85 11.39 -6.12
CA ASP A 10 -8.16 10.79 -5.95
C ASP A 10 -8.22 9.37 -6.54
N PHE A 11 -9.08 8.57 -5.97
CA PHE A 11 -9.42 7.25 -6.51
C PHE A 11 -10.91 6.96 -6.28
N LEU A 12 -11.45 6.11 -7.13
CA LEU A 12 -12.77 5.48 -7.00
C LEU A 12 -12.64 4.06 -7.53
N LEU A 13 -12.54 3.08 -6.64
CA LEU A 13 -12.25 1.70 -6.98
C LEU A 13 -13.18 0.72 -6.27
N PRO A 14 -13.49 -0.43 -6.86
CA PRO A 14 -14.29 -1.47 -6.20
C PRO A 14 -13.51 -2.11 -5.04
N ASP A 15 -14.15 -2.25 -3.90
CA ASP A 15 -13.70 -3.09 -2.79
C ASP A 15 -14.00 -4.55 -3.11
N VAL A 16 -12.98 -5.39 -3.11
CA VAL A 16 -13.09 -6.82 -3.45
C VAL A 16 -13.96 -7.61 -2.45
N THR A 17 -14.14 -7.10 -1.24
CA THR A 17 -14.91 -7.78 -0.19
C THR A 17 -16.40 -7.50 -0.26
N THR A 18 -16.77 -6.26 -0.53
CA THR A 18 -18.17 -5.80 -0.54
C THR A 18 -18.74 -5.58 -1.94
N GLY A 19 -17.87 -5.39 -2.94
CA GLY A 19 -18.24 -4.97 -4.29
C GLY A 19 -18.65 -3.50 -4.39
N GLN A 20 -18.66 -2.76 -3.29
CA GLN A 20 -18.97 -1.33 -3.30
C GLN A 20 -17.77 -0.50 -3.75
N SER A 21 -18.02 0.64 -4.39
CA SER A 21 -16.98 1.57 -4.73
C SER A 21 -16.52 2.35 -3.49
N VAL A 22 -15.22 2.47 -3.32
CA VAL A 22 -14.58 3.25 -2.25
C VAL A 22 -13.71 4.34 -2.89
N SER A 23 -13.79 5.55 -2.34
CA SER A 23 -13.08 6.74 -2.80
C SER A 23 -12.22 7.34 -1.68
N LEU A 24 -11.31 8.24 -2.05
CA LEU A 24 -10.56 9.01 -1.05
C LEU A 24 -11.50 9.85 -0.16
N ASN A 25 -12.64 10.32 -0.71
CA ASN A 25 -13.61 11.14 0.02
C ASN A 25 -14.34 10.37 1.13
N ASP A 26 -14.38 9.03 1.09
CA ASP A 26 -14.97 8.22 2.17
C ASP A 26 -14.19 8.35 3.48
N PHE A 27 -12.94 8.81 3.40
CA PHE A 27 -12.06 9.07 4.53
C PHE A 27 -12.04 10.54 4.98
N VAL A 28 -12.97 11.39 4.52
CA VAL A 28 -12.96 12.85 4.80
C VAL A 28 -12.87 13.21 6.29
N ARG A 29 -13.41 12.36 7.17
CA ARG A 29 -13.37 12.56 8.64
C ARG A 29 -12.09 12.04 9.31
N ALA A 30 -11.24 11.33 8.57
CA ALA A 30 -9.99 10.82 9.12
C ALA A 30 -8.94 11.93 9.24
N ARG A 31 -8.20 11.94 10.34
CA ARG A 31 -7.05 12.86 10.55
C ARG A 31 -5.81 12.42 9.78
N ALA A 32 -5.77 11.16 9.39
CA ALA A 32 -4.75 10.63 8.49
C ALA A 32 -5.36 9.54 7.61
N VAL A 33 -4.78 9.34 6.42
CA VAL A 33 -5.15 8.24 5.50
C VAL A 33 -3.90 7.49 5.10
N LEU A 34 -3.90 6.19 5.35
CA LEU A 34 -2.87 5.26 4.90
C LEU A 34 -3.36 4.54 3.64
N VAL A 35 -2.66 4.75 2.54
CA VAL A 35 -2.84 4.02 1.28
C VAL A 35 -1.69 3.05 1.11
N MET A 36 -1.99 1.78 0.90
CA MET A 36 -1.00 0.71 0.75
C MET A 36 -1.18 0.02 -0.59
N PHE A 37 -0.13 -0.09 -1.40
CA PHE A 37 -0.15 -0.96 -2.58
C PHE A 37 0.34 -2.35 -2.18
N ILE A 38 -0.49 -3.36 -2.39
CA ILE A 38 -0.25 -4.75 -1.97
C ILE A 38 -0.47 -5.74 -3.11
N SER A 39 0.00 -6.96 -2.92
CA SER A 39 -0.18 -8.09 -3.83
C SER A 39 -0.22 -9.39 -3.03
N ARG A 40 -1.15 -10.27 -3.35
CA ARG A 40 -1.28 -11.56 -2.65
C ARG A 40 -0.09 -12.48 -2.95
N HIS A 41 0.40 -12.51 -4.20
CA HIS A 41 1.50 -13.39 -4.57
C HIS A 41 2.89 -12.87 -4.20
N CYS A 42 3.02 -11.58 -3.82
CA CYS A 42 4.32 -10.99 -3.51
C CYS A 42 4.92 -11.55 -2.21
N PRO A 43 6.12 -12.16 -2.21
CA PRO A 43 6.73 -12.71 -1.01
C PRO A 43 7.00 -11.66 0.08
N TYR A 44 7.24 -10.41 -0.29
CA TYR A 44 7.37 -9.32 0.68
C TYR A 44 6.04 -9.00 1.38
N VAL A 45 4.92 -9.03 0.65
CA VAL A 45 3.59 -8.86 1.25
C VAL A 45 3.24 -10.07 2.10
N GLN A 46 3.52 -11.29 1.63
CA GLN A 46 3.33 -12.51 2.42
C GLN A 46 4.10 -12.48 3.75
N HIS A 47 5.31 -11.93 3.74
CA HIS A 47 6.12 -11.74 4.94
C HIS A 47 5.45 -10.80 5.96
N VAL A 48 4.87 -9.69 5.50
CA VAL A 48 4.33 -8.64 6.40
C VAL A 48 2.81 -8.74 6.64
N LYS A 49 2.07 -9.62 5.97
CA LYS A 49 0.60 -9.66 5.98
C LYS A 49 -0.03 -9.72 7.37
N GLN A 50 0.59 -10.44 8.32
CA GLN A 50 0.10 -10.53 9.68
C GLN A 50 0.25 -9.20 10.43
N GLU A 51 1.30 -8.44 10.14
CA GLU A 51 1.48 -7.11 10.70
C GLU A 51 0.50 -6.10 10.09
N LEU A 52 0.19 -6.24 8.80
CA LEU A 52 -0.85 -5.42 8.15
C LEU A 52 -2.23 -5.67 8.79
N ALA A 53 -2.55 -6.92 9.12
CA ALA A 53 -3.77 -7.26 9.84
C ALA A 53 -3.78 -6.69 11.27
N ARG A 54 -2.66 -6.79 12.00
CA ARG A 54 -2.51 -6.19 13.34
C ARG A 54 -2.67 -4.68 13.29
N LEU A 55 -2.04 -4.03 12.31
CA LEU A 55 -2.12 -2.59 12.13
C LEU A 55 -3.59 -2.13 12.02
N GLY A 56 -4.40 -2.80 11.21
CA GLY A 56 -5.83 -2.49 11.13
C GLY A 56 -6.54 -2.62 12.47
N LYS A 57 -6.26 -3.68 13.22
CA LYS A 57 -6.88 -3.92 14.55
C LYS A 57 -6.43 -2.91 15.60
N ASP A 58 -5.13 -2.61 15.65
CA ASP A 58 -4.54 -1.72 16.67
C ASP A 58 -5.01 -0.26 16.49
N TYR A 59 -5.30 0.15 15.26
CA TYR A 59 -5.80 1.49 14.96
C TYR A 59 -7.33 1.55 14.78
N ALA A 60 -8.05 0.46 15.05
CA ALA A 60 -9.51 0.46 15.01
C ALA A 60 -10.10 1.51 15.98
N GLY A 61 -11.06 2.30 15.47
CA GLY A 61 -11.67 3.39 16.26
C GLY A 61 -10.82 4.66 16.41
N ARG A 62 -9.59 4.68 15.91
CA ARG A 62 -8.78 5.90 15.79
C ARG A 62 -9.13 6.65 14.49
N PRO A 63 -8.89 7.98 14.41
CA PRO A 63 -9.20 8.76 13.22
C PRO A 63 -8.18 8.53 12.08
N LEU A 64 -7.91 7.26 11.77
CA LEU A 64 -7.06 6.78 10.68
C LEU A 64 -7.91 6.04 9.67
N GLY A 65 -7.94 6.52 8.43
CA GLY A 65 -8.42 5.75 7.29
C GLY A 65 -7.32 4.81 6.79
N ILE A 66 -7.66 3.56 6.54
CA ILE A 66 -6.73 2.59 5.96
C ILE A 66 -7.37 2.00 4.72
N VAL A 67 -6.62 1.92 3.64
CA VAL A 67 -7.01 1.28 2.40
C VAL A 67 -5.84 0.55 1.77
N ALA A 68 -6.07 -0.67 1.30
CA ALA A 68 -5.11 -1.41 0.48
C ALA A 68 -5.57 -1.42 -0.98
N ILE A 69 -4.64 -1.34 -1.92
CA ILE A 69 -4.93 -1.33 -3.36
C ILE A 69 -4.05 -2.40 -4.03
N CYS A 70 -4.66 -3.23 -4.88
CA CYS A 70 -3.93 -4.12 -5.76
C CYS A 70 -4.09 -3.64 -7.21
N SER A 71 -2.96 -3.43 -7.89
CA SER A 71 -2.90 -2.91 -9.26
C SER A 71 -2.15 -3.86 -10.20
N ASN A 72 -1.97 -5.12 -9.82
CA ASN A 72 -1.26 -6.08 -10.65
C ASN A 72 -2.09 -6.59 -11.83
N ASP A 73 -1.44 -6.90 -12.93
CA ASP A 73 -2.04 -7.60 -14.07
C ASP A 73 -2.45 -9.02 -13.68
N VAL A 74 -3.74 -9.24 -13.49
CA VAL A 74 -4.29 -10.53 -13.08
C VAL A 74 -4.34 -11.57 -14.19
N ALA A 75 -4.19 -11.16 -15.46
CA ALA A 75 -4.09 -12.09 -16.57
C ALA A 75 -2.80 -12.90 -16.51
N LEU A 76 -1.71 -12.28 -16.08
CA LEU A 76 -0.42 -12.93 -15.88
C LEU A 76 -0.19 -13.40 -14.42
N PHE A 77 -0.87 -12.77 -13.47
CA PHE A 77 -0.73 -13.04 -12.03
C PHE A 77 -2.10 -13.30 -11.39
N PRO A 78 -2.75 -14.44 -11.68
CA PRO A 78 -4.11 -14.75 -11.26
C PRO A 78 -4.29 -14.85 -9.74
N ASP A 79 -3.21 -15.01 -8.98
CA ASP A 79 -3.24 -14.97 -7.51
C ASP A 79 -3.62 -13.60 -6.94
N ASP A 80 -3.58 -12.54 -7.74
CA ASP A 80 -4.01 -11.18 -7.37
C ASP A 80 -5.42 -10.86 -7.90
N ALA A 81 -6.14 -11.82 -8.45
CA ALA A 81 -7.53 -11.63 -8.86
C ALA A 81 -8.42 -11.23 -7.66
N PRO A 82 -9.50 -10.45 -7.88
CA PRO A 82 -10.38 -9.97 -6.81
C PRO A 82 -10.87 -11.06 -5.85
N GLU A 83 -11.17 -12.25 -6.35
CA GLU A 83 -11.61 -13.40 -5.55
C GLU A 83 -10.50 -13.86 -4.59
N ARG A 84 -9.26 -13.90 -5.06
CA ARG A 84 -8.09 -14.29 -4.27
C ARG A 84 -7.72 -13.25 -3.23
N LEU A 85 -7.87 -11.96 -3.55
CA LEU A 85 -7.70 -10.88 -2.60
C LEU A 85 -8.79 -10.91 -1.51
N ARG A 86 -10.03 -11.24 -1.87
CA ARG A 86 -11.13 -11.44 -0.92
C ARG A 86 -10.85 -12.58 0.05
N GLU A 87 -10.35 -13.73 -0.47
CA GLU A 87 -9.91 -14.84 0.36
C GLU A 87 -8.85 -14.39 1.37
N MET A 88 -7.81 -13.69 0.91
CA MET A 88 -6.76 -13.16 1.78
C MET A 88 -7.31 -12.20 2.85
N ALA A 89 -8.25 -11.32 2.50
CA ALA A 89 -8.88 -10.42 3.46
C ALA A 89 -9.62 -11.19 4.56
N ALA A 90 -10.37 -12.23 4.19
CA ALA A 90 -11.09 -13.09 5.11
C ALA A 90 -10.14 -13.91 6.01
N GLU A 91 -9.11 -14.54 5.44
CA GLU A 91 -8.09 -15.32 6.16
C GLU A 91 -7.37 -14.50 7.23
N LEU A 92 -7.08 -13.23 6.93
CA LEU A 92 -6.38 -12.32 7.83
C LEU A 92 -7.31 -11.57 8.79
N GLY A 93 -8.62 -11.60 8.55
CA GLY A 93 -9.61 -10.83 9.29
C GLY A 93 -9.33 -9.33 9.18
N LEU A 94 -9.07 -8.84 7.95
CA LEU A 94 -8.84 -7.42 7.70
C LEU A 94 -10.11 -6.62 7.97
N ASN A 95 -9.96 -5.48 8.62
CA ASN A 95 -11.04 -4.55 8.95
C ASN A 95 -10.98 -3.24 8.15
N TYR A 96 -10.29 -3.27 7.02
CA TYR A 96 -10.19 -2.19 6.04
C TYR A 96 -10.33 -2.75 4.62
N PRO A 97 -10.78 -1.95 3.64
CA PRO A 97 -11.04 -2.41 2.29
C PRO A 97 -9.76 -2.76 1.53
N ILE A 98 -9.85 -3.77 0.67
CA ILE A 98 -8.90 -4.03 -0.41
C ILE A 98 -9.56 -3.65 -1.72
N LEU A 99 -8.97 -2.69 -2.42
CA LEU A 99 -9.48 -2.17 -3.69
C LEU A 99 -8.72 -2.79 -4.87
N PHE A 100 -9.44 -2.99 -5.97
CA PHE A 100 -8.84 -3.49 -7.20
C PHE A 100 -8.74 -2.37 -8.26
N ASP A 101 -7.50 -1.98 -8.58
CA ASP A 101 -7.17 -0.98 -9.60
C ASP A 101 -6.87 -1.67 -10.93
N GLU A 102 -7.94 -2.14 -11.60
CA GLU A 102 -7.84 -2.89 -12.85
C GLU A 102 -7.10 -2.13 -13.94
N THR A 103 -7.29 -0.83 -14.03
CA THR A 103 -6.67 0.02 -15.06
C THR A 103 -5.22 0.38 -14.74
N GLN A 104 -4.78 0.18 -13.50
CA GLN A 104 -3.47 0.58 -12.98
C GLN A 104 -3.27 2.11 -12.94
N ALA A 105 -4.34 2.87 -13.16
CA ALA A 105 -4.29 4.33 -13.21
C ALA A 105 -4.01 4.92 -11.83
N VAL A 106 -4.55 4.33 -10.77
CA VAL A 106 -4.34 4.79 -9.40
C VAL A 106 -2.89 4.52 -8.98
N ALA A 107 -2.34 3.33 -9.26
CA ALA A 107 -0.92 3.08 -8.99
C ALA A 107 0.00 4.07 -9.70
N LYS A 108 -0.32 4.44 -10.95
CA LYS A 108 0.44 5.47 -11.69
C LYS A 108 0.34 6.85 -11.05
N SER A 109 -0.86 7.28 -10.65
CA SER A 109 -1.07 8.60 -10.05
C SER A 109 -0.34 8.76 -8.71
N TYR A 110 -0.23 7.68 -7.93
CA TYR A 110 0.56 7.62 -6.70
C TYR A 110 2.07 7.47 -6.96
N ALA A 111 2.47 7.21 -8.19
CA ALA A 111 3.82 6.79 -8.54
C ALA A 111 4.28 5.58 -7.69
N ALA A 112 3.36 4.66 -7.41
CA ALA A 112 3.66 3.43 -6.69
C ALA A 112 4.57 2.54 -7.54
N ALA A 113 5.61 1.98 -6.93
CA ALA A 113 6.64 1.25 -7.66
C ALA A 113 6.69 -0.24 -7.32
N CYS A 114 6.33 -0.60 -6.10
CA CYS A 114 6.46 -1.96 -5.59
C CYS A 114 5.31 -2.35 -4.67
N THR A 115 5.30 -3.61 -4.24
CA THR A 115 4.42 -4.11 -3.20
C THR A 115 5.25 -4.83 -2.13
N PRO A 116 5.04 -4.51 -0.82
CA PRO A 116 4.17 -3.44 -0.32
C PRO A 116 4.79 -2.04 -0.54
N ASP A 117 3.98 -1.03 -0.81
CA ASP A 117 4.39 0.39 -0.83
C ASP A 117 3.40 1.20 0.02
N PHE A 118 3.90 2.11 0.88
CA PHE A 118 3.10 2.77 1.89
C PHE A 118 3.12 4.29 1.69
N PHE A 119 1.93 4.91 1.73
CA PHE A 119 1.73 6.34 1.60
C PHE A 119 0.81 6.81 2.72
N LEU A 120 1.31 7.65 3.62
CA LEU A 120 0.53 8.24 4.69
C LEU A 120 0.29 9.72 4.39
N PHE A 121 -0.96 10.11 4.44
CA PHE A 121 -1.43 11.48 4.23
C PHE A 121 -2.00 12.03 5.53
N ASP A 122 -1.81 13.33 5.76
CA ASP A 122 -2.40 14.04 6.88
C ASP A 122 -3.88 14.42 6.65
N ALA A 123 -4.44 15.26 7.56
CA ALA A 123 -5.82 15.73 7.49
C ALA A 123 -6.11 16.57 6.22
N ASP A 124 -5.10 17.29 5.71
CA ASP A 124 -5.19 18.09 4.48
C ASP A 124 -4.88 17.28 3.22
N ARG A 125 -4.78 15.95 3.37
CA ARG A 125 -4.41 15.01 2.28
C ARG A 125 -3.05 15.33 1.67
N ARG A 126 -2.10 15.81 2.48
CA ARG A 126 -0.71 15.99 2.08
C ARG A 126 0.11 14.78 2.46
N LEU A 127 0.94 14.31 1.55
CA LEU A 127 1.84 13.19 1.79
C LEU A 127 2.86 13.56 2.87
N VAL A 128 2.82 12.86 3.99
CA VAL A 128 3.70 13.11 5.14
C VAL A 128 4.68 11.95 5.40
N TYR A 129 4.36 10.76 4.89
CA TYR A 129 5.26 9.62 4.94
C TYR A 129 5.10 8.79 3.67
N ARG A 130 6.23 8.45 3.05
CA ARG A 130 6.33 7.43 2.03
C ARG A 130 7.56 6.57 2.29
N GLY A 131 7.35 5.31 2.60
CA GLY A 131 8.48 4.47 2.98
C GLY A 131 8.08 3.05 3.35
N GLN A 132 9.02 2.36 3.98
CA GLN A 132 8.86 0.97 4.40
C GLN A 132 7.95 0.81 5.62
N LEU A 133 7.45 -0.42 5.84
CA LEU A 133 6.76 -0.79 7.08
C LEU A 133 7.73 -0.74 8.28
N ASP A 134 8.86 -1.41 8.12
CA ASP A 134 10.03 -1.46 9.00
C ASP A 134 11.23 -2.06 8.25
N GLY A 135 12.30 -2.39 8.96
CA GLY A 135 13.50 -3.02 8.40
C GLY A 135 13.39 -4.52 8.14
N SER A 136 12.27 -5.16 8.50
CA SER A 136 12.08 -6.61 8.32
C SER A 136 11.89 -6.98 6.84
N ARG A 137 12.55 -8.02 6.41
CA ARG A 137 12.47 -8.58 5.04
C ARG A 137 12.48 -10.11 5.11
N PRO A 138 11.96 -10.80 4.09
CA PRO A 138 12.11 -12.25 4.04
C PRO A 138 13.57 -12.66 4.27
N ASN A 139 13.79 -13.54 5.23
CA ASN A 139 15.08 -14.18 5.56
C ASN A 139 16.20 -13.24 6.07
N ASN A 140 15.90 -11.98 6.48
CA ASN A 140 16.93 -11.08 7.01
C ASN A 140 17.10 -11.12 8.54
N GLY A 141 16.29 -11.91 9.26
CA GLY A 141 16.37 -12.05 10.72
C GLY A 141 15.92 -10.83 11.53
N VAL A 142 15.51 -9.76 10.89
CA VAL A 142 14.99 -8.55 11.58
C VAL A 142 13.56 -8.79 12.02
N PRO A 143 13.20 -8.53 13.29
CA PRO A 143 11.83 -8.68 13.77
C PRO A 143 10.85 -7.80 13.01
N LEU A 144 9.68 -8.39 12.70
CA LEU A 144 8.56 -7.67 12.05
C LEU A 144 7.75 -6.94 13.12
N THR A 145 7.80 -5.62 13.14
CA THR A 145 7.19 -4.75 14.15
C THR A 145 6.33 -3.62 13.59
N GLY A 146 6.51 -3.28 12.31
CA GLY A 146 5.87 -2.13 11.69
C GLY A 146 6.35 -0.78 12.22
N THR A 147 7.49 -0.73 12.89
CA THR A 147 7.93 0.42 13.71
C THR A 147 7.98 1.72 12.93
N ASP A 148 8.52 1.73 11.71
CA ASP A 148 8.73 2.98 10.97
C ASP A 148 7.38 3.60 10.57
N LEU A 149 6.48 2.78 10.01
CA LEU A 149 5.14 3.22 9.62
C LEU A 149 4.30 3.59 10.86
N ARG A 150 4.32 2.78 11.92
CA ARG A 150 3.57 3.06 13.17
C ARG A 150 4.01 4.37 13.81
N ARG A 151 5.30 4.66 13.88
CA ARG A 151 5.81 5.94 14.39
C ARG A 151 5.31 7.12 13.56
N ALA A 152 5.25 6.98 12.24
CA ALA A 152 4.71 8.02 11.37
C ALA A 152 3.21 8.24 11.62
N ILE A 153 2.42 7.16 11.69
CA ILE A 153 0.98 7.23 11.98
C ILE A 153 0.74 7.88 13.33
N ASP A 154 1.42 7.44 14.38
CA ASP A 154 1.21 7.97 15.74
C ASP A 154 1.57 9.45 15.85
N ALA A 155 2.66 9.88 15.20
CA ALA A 155 3.04 11.29 15.15
C ALA A 155 1.95 12.15 14.48
N VAL A 156 1.48 11.74 13.29
CA VAL A 156 0.45 12.47 12.55
C VAL A 156 -0.87 12.54 13.31
N LEU A 157 -1.30 11.43 13.91
CA LEU A 157 -2.52 11.39 14.73
C LEU A 157 -2.42 12.26 15.98
N ALA A 158 -1.21 12.44 16.53
CA ALA A 158 -0.93 13.35 17.62
C ALA A 158 -0.79 14.82 17.19
N GLY A 159 -0.89 15.12 15.89
CA GLY A 159 -0.68 16.47 15.34
C GLY A 159 0.79 16.89 15.29
N LEU A 160 1.71 15.92 15.32
CA LEU A 160 3.14 16.12 15.21
C LEU A 160 3.62 15.80 13.78
N PRO A 161 4.76 16.35 13.36
CA PRO A 161 5.34 16.00 12.07
C PRO A 161 5.77 14.53 12.04
N ALA A 162 5.58 13.88 10.89
CA ALA A 162 6.13 12.56 10.66
C ALA A 162 7.67 12.57 10.74
N PRO A 163 8.33 11.43 11.06
CA PRO A 163 9.79 11.36 11.09
C PRO A 163 10.42 11.85 9.79
N ALA A 164 11.43 12.70 9.88
CA ALA A 164 12.12 13.28 8.72
C ALA A 164 12.93 12.22 7.95
N GLU A 165 13.53 11.28 8.67
CA GLU A 165 14.23 10.15 8.06
C GLU A 165 13.22 9.07 7.64
N GLN A 166 13.07 8.88 6.33
CA GLN A 166 12.18 7.90 5.74
C GLN A 166 12.96 7.00 4.78
N ARG A 167 12.84 5.71 4.98
CA ARG A 167 13.50 4.70 4.13
C ARG A 167 12.53 4.21 3.08
N PRO A 168 12.94 4.12 1.79
CA PRO A 168 12.09 3.62 0.72
C PRO A 168 11.51 2.24 1.02
N SER A 169 10.29 1.99 0.55
CA SER A 169 9.73 0.64 0.46
C SER A 169 10.64 -0.26 -0.38
N LEU A 170 10.71 -1.53 0.00
CA LEU A 170 11.38 -2.58 -0.75
C LEU A 170 10.39 -3.72 -0.97
N GLY A 171 10.23 -4.13 -2.22
CA GLY A 171 9.29 -5.18 -2.58
C GLY A 171 9.36 -5.55 -4.06
N CYS A 172 8.46 -6.42 -4.48
CA CYS A 172 8.32 -6.77 -5.89
C CYS A 172 7.74 -5.59 -6.66
N ASN A 173 8.23 -5.35 -7.87
CA ASN A 173 7.64 -4.37 -8.77
C ASN A 173 6.16 -4.68 -9.01
N ILE A 174 5.33 -3.63 -9.13
CA ILE A 174 3.96 -3.75 -9.63
C ILE A 174 4.01 -4.44 -11.00
N LYS A 175 3.11 -5.39 -11.22
CA LYS A 175 3.02 -6.14 -12.47
C LYS A 175 2.16 -5.36 -13.46
N TRP A 176 2.81 -4.51 -14.23
CA TRP A 176 2.15 -3.69 -15.23
C TRP A 176 1.65 -4.54 -16.39
N ARG A 177 0.50 -4.20 -16.96
CA ARG A 177 0.07 -4.73 -18.25
C ARG A 177 1.04 -4.28 -19.33
N ALA A 178 1.29 -5.12 -20.32
CA ALA A 178 2.17 -4.80 -21.43
C ALA A 178 1.73 -3.49 -22.13
N GLY A 179 2.66 -2.55 -22.27
CA GLY A 179 2.39 -1.22 -22.84
C GLY A 179 1.71 -0.23 -21.88
N ASN A 180 1.46 -0.64 -20.62
CA ASN A 180 0.89 0.22 -19.59
C ASN A 180 1.91 0.62 -18.51
N GLU A 181 3.19 0.34 -18.74
CA GLU A 181 4.26 0.67 -17.81
C GLU A 181 4.42 2.20 -17.72
N PRO A 182 4.51 2.77 -16.50
CA PRO A 182 4.75 4.19 -16.35
C PRO A 182 6.21 4.55 -16.68
N ALA A 183 6.46 5.79 -17.05
CA ALA A 183 7.80 6.26 -17.43
C ALA A 183 8.85 6.12 -16.30
N TYR A 184 8.41 6.07 -15.03
CA TYR A 184 9.30 5.85 -13.89
C TYR A 184 9.63 4.36 -13.64
N PHE A 185 8.97 3.44 -14.37
CA PHE A 185 9.22 2.02 -14.25
C PHE A 185 10.49 1.68 -15.06
N GLN A 186 11.54 1.31 -14.34
CA GLN A 186 12.73 0.72 -14.96
C GLN A 186 12.61 -0.79 -14.84
N GLN A 187 12.46 -1.46 -15.98
CA GLN A 187 12.62 -2.92 -15.97
C GLN A 187 14.02 -3.24 -15.46
N PRO A 188 14.19 -4.19 -14.51
CA PRO A 188 15.52 -4.74 -14.26
C PRO A 188 16.05 -5.24 -15.61
N GLU A 189 17.23 -4.78 -16.01
CA GLU A 189 17.88 -5.36 -17.20
C GLU A 189 17.82 -6.88 -17.07
N ALA A 190 17.18 -7.52 -18.05
CA ALA A 190 17.20 -8.98 -18.11
C ALA A 190 18.68 -9.37 -18.05
N ALA A 191 19.06 -10.11 -16.99
CA ALA A 191 20.40 -10.62 -16.88
C ALA A 191 20.71 -11.32 -18.22
N LYS A 192 21.61 -10.73 -19.01
CA LYS A 192 22.10 -11.36 -20.21
C LYS A 192 22.66 -12.69 -19.74
N ALA A 193 21.95 -13.76 -20.08
CA ALA A 193 22.49 -15.09 -19.88
C ALA A 193 23.83 -15.18 -20.62
N PRO A 194 24.86 -15.73 -19.97
CA PRO A 194 26.17 -15.93 -20.60
C PRO A 194 26.11 -16.86 -21.79
#